data_d81ef272904ee7349a21bb70af9eb60d
#
_entry.id   d81ef272904ee7349a21bb70af9eb60d
#
_cell.length_a   1.000
_cell.length_b   1.000
_cell.length_c   1.000
_cell.angle_alpha   90.00
_cell.angle_beta   90.00
_cell.angle_gamma   90.00
#
_symmetry.space_group_name_H-M   'P 1'
#
loop_
_entity.id
_entity.type
_entity.pdbx_description
1 polymer ?
#
loop_
_entity_poly.entity_id
_entity_poly.type
_entity_poly.pdbx_seq_one_letter_code
_entity_poly.pdbx_strand_id
1 'polypeptide(L)'
;MRTINTSEVSYSTVYPNKGYAPSLAAMGPPAAGDCSNPSDVTAAHACLLDNVVGNASCTSGKWCTKGGYRYSVRGVCAQANCKDYVVTATPLSNDTGTKSFCSVTDAVVRIKMGAPLETPLTVAQCRTWKPIM
;
A
#
# COMPACT_ATOMS: atom_id res chain seq x y z
N MET A 1 0.03 -8.43 -0.77
CA MET A 1 1.33 -7.78 -0.47
C MET A 1 2.19 -7.63 -1.72
N ARG A 2 2.48 -8.69 -2.42
CA ARG A 2 3.32 -8.63 -3.65
C ARG A 2 2.69 -7.79 -4.76
N THR A 3 1.37 -7.88 -4.92
CA THR A 3 0.64 -7.07 -5.89
C THR A 3 0.81 -5.58 -5.60
N ILE A 4 0.79 -5.21 -4.33
CA ILE A 4 0.98 -3.81 -3.92
C ILE A 4 2.42 -3.36 -4.24
N ASN A 5 3.43 -4.20 -3.96
CA ASN A 5 4.82 -3.89 -4.30
C ASN A 5 5.00 -3.71 -5.82
N THR A 6 4.42 -4.61 -6.62
CA THR A 6 4.47 -4.52 -8.07
C THR A 6 3.79 -3.23 -8.56
N SER A 7 2.65 -2.89 -7.98
CA SER A 7 1.93 -1.66 -8.32
C SER A 7 2.74 -0.41 -7.96
N GLU A 8 3.47 -0.42 -6.85
CA GLU A 8 4.35 0.70 -6.49
C GLU A 8 5.48 0.88 -7.49
N VAL A 9 6.10 -0.21 -7.93
CA VAL A 9 7.15 -0.14 -8.95
C VAL A 9 6.58 0.41 -10.26
N SER A 10 5.40 -0.08 -10.68
CA SER A 10 4.73 0.42 -11.89
C SER A 10 4.39 1.90 -11.76
N TYR A 11 3.89 2.32 -10.59
CA TYR A 11 3.56 3.72 -10.34
C TYR A 11 4.80 4.62 -10.50
N SER A 12 5.91 4.25 -9.89
CA SER A 12 7.15 5.03 -9.97
C SER A 12 7.71 5.10 -11.40
N THR A 13 7.45 4.07 -12.20
CA THR A 13 7.88 4.02 -13.60
C THR A 13 7.04 4.94 -14.47
N VAL A 14 5.72 4.96 -14.25
CA VAL A 14 4.79 5.80 -15.03
C VAL A 14 4.85 7.26 -14.59
N TYR A 15 5.05 7.50 -13.29
CA TYR A 15 5.08 8.86 -12.73
C TYR A 15 6.43 9.15 -12.04
N PRO A 16 7.54 9.19 -12.79
CA PRO A 16 8.86 9.31 -12.18
C PRO A 16 9.07 10.60 -11.36
N ASN A 17 8.33 11.68 -11.70
CA ASN A 17 8.40 12.93 -10.94
C ASN A 17 7.67 12.85 -9.61
N LYS A 18 6.79 11.86 -9.43
CA LYS A 18 6.07 11.63 -8.17
C LYS A 18 6.77 10.61 -7.28
N GLY A 19 7.62 9.76 -7.85
CA GLY A 19 8.21 8.65 -7.14
C GLY A 19 7.21 7.53 -6.90
N TYR A 20 7.14 7.02 -5.67
CA TYR A 20 6.17 5.98 -5.30
C TYR A 20 4.82 6.58 -4.94
N ALA A 21 3.77 5.78 -5.02
CA ALA A 21 2.45 6.21 -4.62
C ALA A 21 2.38 6.40 -3.10
N PRO A 22 1.79 7.51 -2.61
CA PRO A 22 1.72 7.78 -1.18
C PRO A 22 0.64 6.98 -0.46
N SER A 23 -0.25 6.30 -1.18
CA SER A 23 -1.41 5.61 -0.61
C SER A 23 -1.90 4.52 -1.54
N LEU A 24 -2.73 3.63 -1.00
CA LEU A 24 -3.46 2.66 -1.81
C LEU A 24 -4.43 3.36 -2.77
N ALA A 25 -5.08 4.44 -2.32
CA ALA A 25 -6.01 5.19 -3.14
C ALA A 25 -5.36 5.76 -4.39
N ALA A 26 -4.11 6.20 -4.30
CA ALA A 26 -3.39 6.74 -5.47
C ALA A 26 -3.14 5.68 -6.54
N MET A 27 -3.12 4.41 -6.18
CA MET A 27 -2.95 3.29 -7.10
C MET A 27 -4.26 2.66 -7.56
N GLY A 28 -5.38 3.07 -6.99
CA GLY A 28 -6.70 2.54 -7.29
C GLY A 28 -7.46 3.34 -8.33
N PRO A 29 -8.74 2.98 -8.57
CA PRO A 29 -9.59 3.70 -9.50
C PRO A 29 -10.09 5.01 -8.89
N PRO A 30 -10.50 5.98 -9.73
CA PRO A 30 -11.14 7.20 -9.23
C PRO A 30 -12.49 6.90 -8.60
N ALA A 31 -12.90 7.74 -7.62
CA ALA A 31 -14.13 7.51 -6.85
C ALA A 31 -15.39 7.54 -7.73
N ALA A 32 -15.41 8.41 -8.75
CA ALA A 32 -16.55 8.59 -9.64
C ALA A 32 -16.26 8.21 -11.10
N GLY A 33 -15.06 7.67 -11.35
CA GLY A 33 -14.61 7.36 -12.70
C GLY A 33 -14.49 5.86 -12.93
N ASP A 34 -14.05 5.55 -14.13
CA ASP A 34 -13.89 4.19 -14.60
C ASP A 34 -12.50 4.03 -15.22
N CYS A 35 -11.79 2.99 -14.86
CA CYS A 35 -10.45 2.72 -15.39
C CYS A 35 -10.46 2.35 -16.87
N SER A 36 -11.62 2.10 -17.47
CA SER A 36 -11.73 1.86 -18.91
C SER A 36 -11.52 3.12 -19.74
N ASN A 37 -11.67 4.30 -19.14
CA ASN A 37 -11.46 5.57 -19.81
C ASN A 37 -10.05 6.09 -19.51
N PRO A 38 -9.15 6.17 -20.51
CA PRO A 38 -7.77 6.60 -20.27
C PRO A 38 -7.62 7.99 -19.64
N SER A 39 -8.59 8.89 -19.85
CA SER A 39 -8.54 10.23 -19.27
C SER A 39 -8.77 10.24 -17.76
N ASP A 40 -9.32 9.16 -17.20
CA ASP A 40 -9.56 9.02 -15.77
C ASP A 40 -8.34 8.46 -15.04
N VAL A 41 -7.33 7.97 -15.75
CA VAL A 41 -6.11 7.42 -15.17
C VAL A 41 -5.13 8.57 -14.91
N THR A 42 -4.87 8.83 -13.64
CA THR A 42 -4.01 9.95 -13.21
C THR A 42 -3.06 9.49 -12.08
N ALA A 43 -2.13 10.37 -11.72
CA ALA A 43 -1.26 10.10 -10.57
C ALA A 43 -2.02 10.03 -9.24
N ALA A 44 -3.21 10.62 -9.16
CA ALA A 44 -4.06 10.51 -7.98
C ALA A 44 -4.88 9.21 -7.98
N HIS A 45 -5.10 8.61 -9.15
CA HIS A 45 -5.89 7.39 -9.33
C HIS A 45 -5.34 6.62 -10.54
N ALA A 46 -4.28 5.86 -10.30
CA ALA A 46 -3.50 5.25 -11.39
C ALA A 46 -4.09 3.94 -11.92
N CYS A 47 -5.18 3.44 -11.35
CA CYS A 47 -5.86 2.22 -11.81
C CYS A 47 -4.95 0.97 -11.84
N LEU A 48 -4.05 0.86 -10.88
CA LEU A 48 -3.16 -0.30 -10.74
C LEU A 48 -3.71 -1.34 -9.75
N LEU A 49 -4.64 -0.93 -8.88
CA LEU A 49 -5.32 -1.77 -7.90
C LEU A 49 -6.82 -1.72 -8.10
N ASP A 50 -7.52 -2.74 -7.58
CA ASP A 50 -8.99 -2.78 -7.65
C ASP A 50 -9.62 -1.80 -6.64
N ASN A 51 -10.97 -1.70 -6.70
CA ASN A 51 -11.74 -0.79 -5.86
C ASN A 51 -11.91 -1.29 -4.42
N VAL A 52 -11.40 -2.45 -4.06
CA VAL A 52 -11.44 -2.96 -2.68
C VAL A 52 -10.24 -2.44 -1.91
N VAL A 53 -9.02 -2.71 -2.41
CA VAL A 53 -7.77 -2.30 -1.77
C VAL A 53 -7.39 -0.88 -2.18
N GLY A 54 -7.70 -0.50 -3.42
CA GLY A 54 -7.39 0.84 -3.97
C GLY A 54 -8.55 1.82 -3.90
N ASN A 55 -9.49 1.63 -2.98
CA ASN A 55 -10.63 2.53 -2.81
C ASN A 55 -10.17 3.95 -2.53
N ALA A 56 -10.93 4.94 -2.99
CA ALA A 56 -10.58 6.36 -2.84
C ALA A 56 -10.46 6.82 -1.38
N SER A 57 -11.06 6.08 -0.44
CA SER A 57 -10.92 6.35 1.00
C SER A 57 -9.63 5.78 1.61
N CYS A 58 -8.87 4.98 0.85
CA CYS A 58 -7.63 4.36 1.31
C CYS A 58 -6.44 5.33 1.19
N THR A 59 -6.55 6.48 1.82
CA THR A 59 -5.52 7.52 1.80
C THR A 59 -4.32 7.11 2.66
N SER A 60 -3.24 7.89 2.62
CA SER A 60 -1.98 7.55 3.27
C SER A 60 -2.18 7.25 4.76
N GLY A 61 -1.70 6.09 5.20
CA GLY A 61 -1.81 5.66 6.59
C GLY A 61 -3.19 5.16 7.01
N LYS A 62 -4.15 5.04 6.09
CA LYS A 62 -5.47 4.49 6.38
C LYS A 62 -5.51 3.00 6.08
N TRP A 63 -6.31 2.26 6.86
CA TRP A 63 -6.52 0.84 6.64
C TRP A 63 -7.61 0.59 5.61
N CYS A 64 -7.39 -0.39 4.72
CA CYS A 64 -8.40 -0.92 3.82
C CYS A 64 -8.43 -2.44 3.90
N THR A 65 -9.63 -2.98 3.97
CA THR A 65 -9.86 -4.39 4.29
C THR A 65 -10.05 -5.22 3.04
N LYS A 66 -9.41 -6.39 3.00
CA LYS A 66 -9.64 -7.40 1.98
C LYS A 66 -9.32 -8.79 2.55
N GLY A 67 -10.30 -9.70 2.51
CA GLY A 67 -10.07 -11.11 2.82
C GLY A 67 -9.58 -11.41 4.23
N GLY A 68 -10.13 -10.80 5.25
CA GLY A 68 -9.73 -11.07 6.63
C GLY A 68 -8.48 -10.31 7.09
N TYR A 69 -7.86 -9.56 6.19
CA TYR A 69 -6.71 -8.69 6.47
C TYR A 69 -7.07 -7.24 6.16
N ARG A 70 -6.36 -6.32 6.77
CA ARG A 70 -6.40 -4.91 6.39
C ARG A 70 -5.01 -4.48 5.97
N TYR A 71 -4.98 -3.58 4.99
CA TYR A 71 -3.76 -3.11 4.34
C TYR A 71 -3.67 -1.60 4.44
N SER A 72 -2.44 -1.10 4.47
CA SER A 72 -2.20 0.33 4.41
C SER A 72 -0.91 0.59 3.65
N VAL A 73 -0.87 1.68 2.90
CA VAL A 73 0.35 2.22 2.31
C VAL A 73 0.56 3.62 2.85
N ARG A 74 1.78 3.88 3.29
CA ARG A 74 2.20 5.21 3.72
C ARG A 74 3.42 5.60 2.91
N GLY A 75 3.30 6.72 2.18
CA GLY A 75 4.43 7.29 1.46
C GLY A 75 5.32 8.13 2.36
N VAL A 76 6.61 8.14 2.08
CA VAL A 76 7.56 9.05 2.70
C VAL A 76 7.91 10.08 1.62
N CYS A 77 7.28 11.23 1.72
CA CYS A 77 7.27 12.22 0.64
C CYS A 77 7.86 13.54 1.08
N ALA A 78 8.65 14.15 0.19
CA ALA A 78 9.10 15.53 0.30
C ALA A 78 8.41 16.31 -0.81
N GLN A 79 7.54 17.25 -0.46
CA GLN A 79 6.68 17.96 -1.39
C GLN A 79 5.80 16.94 -2.15
N ALA A 80 5.86 16.92 -3.49
CA ALA A 80 5.04 16.03 -4.30
C ALA A 80 5.78 14.75 -4.73
N ASN A 81 6.99 14.51 -4.20
CA ASN A 81 7.80 13.36 -4.57
C ASN A 81 7.98 12.41 -3.37
N CYS A 82 7.62 11.15 -3.56
CA CYS A 82 7.74 10.11 -2.53
C CYS A 82 8.88 9.17 -2.89
N LYS A 83 9.97 9.25 -2.14
CA LYS A 83 11.17 8.45 -2.39
C LYS A 83 11.13 7.09 -1.69
N ASP A 84 10.17 6.89 -0.79
CA ASP A 84 10.04 5.65 -0.04
C ASP A 84 8.58 5.40 0.26
N TYR A 85 8.26 4.17 0.64
CA TYR A 85 6.92 3.78 1.09
C TYR A 85 7.02 2.61 2.05
N VAL A 86 5.97 2.41 2.82
CA VAL A 86 5.80 1.19 3.62
C VAL A 86 4.39 0.65 3.43
N VAL A 87 4.32 -0.64 3.11
CA VAL A 87 3.07 -1.40 3.06
C VAL A 87 2.95 -2.18 4.35
N THR A 88 1.81 -2.10 5.01
CA THR A 88 1.52 -2.87 6.20
C THR A 88 0.27 -3.72 5.96
N ALA A 89 0.32 -4.99 6.34
CA ALA A 89 -0.83 -5.89 6.31
C ALA A 89 -0.95 -6.56 7.68
N THR A 90 -2.14 -6.53 8.25
CA THR A 90 -2.40 -7.13 9.56
C THR A 90 -3.77 -7.80 9.56
N PRO A 91 -3.97 -8.89 10.33
CA PRO A 91 -5.29 -9.51 10.43
C PRO A 91 -6.33 -8.56 11.03
N LEU A 92 -7.59 -8.74 10.68
CA LEU A 92 -8.69 -7.98 11.29
C LEU A 92 -8.85 -8.30 12.79
N SER A 93 -8.56 -9.56 13.16
CA SER A 93 -8.63 -10.03 14.54
C SER A 93 -7.74 -11.25 14.71
N ASN A 94 -7.59 -11.72 15.95
CA ASN A 94 -6.85 -12.96 16.21
C ASN A 94 -7.49 -14.18 15.52
N ASP A 95 -8.80 -14.11 15.21
CA ASP A 95 -9.50 -15.20 14.53
C ASP A 95 -9.17 -15.29 13.05
N THR A 96 -8.72 -14.21 12.42
CA THR A 96 -8.40 -14.18 10.99
C THR A 96 -6.91 -14.37 10.71
N GLY A 97 -6.07 -14.36 11.73
CA GLY A 97 -4.64 -14.64 11.59
C GLY A 97 -3.83 -14.17 12.78
N THR A 98 -2.58 -14.63 12.83
CA THR A 98 -1.61 -14.27 13.86
C THR A 98 -0.34 -13.70 13.28
N LYS A 99 -0.31 -13.43 11.98
CA LYS A 99 0.88 -12.94 11.26
C LYS A 99 0.58 -11.61 10.61
N SER A 100 1.42 -10.64 10.89
CA SER A 100 1.41 -9.36 10.17
C SER A 100 2.60 -9.29 9.24
N PHE A 101 2.46 -8.51 8.17
CA PHE A 101 3.46 -8.40 7.12
C PHE A 101 3.73 -6.94 6.80
N CYS A 102 4.93 -6.66 6.35
CA CYS A 102 5.25 -5.34 5.82
C CYS A 102 6.27 -5.44 4.70
N SER A 103 6.39 -4.37 3.92
CA SER A 103 7.36 -4.27 2.85
C SER A 103 7.67 -2.79 2.60
N VAL A 104 8.89 -2.53 2.17
CA VAL A 104 9.35 -1.19 1.77
C VAL A 104 9.92 -1.26 0.35
N THR A 105 10.66 -0.25 -0.08
CA THR A 105 11.14 -0.14 -1.46
C THR A 105 12.04 -1.28 -1.94
N ASP A 106 12.63 -2.06 -1.03
CA ASP A 106 13.41 -3.24 -1.41
C ASP A 106 12.52 -4.43 -1.84
N ALA A 107 11.20 -4.28 -1.72
CA ALA A 107 10.20 -5.29 -2.04
C ALA A 107 10.35 -6.61 -1.25
N VAL A 108 11.16 -6.63 -0.21
CA VAL A 108 11.30 -7.77 0.69
C VAL A 108 10.09 -7.80 1.62
N VAL A 109 9.33 -8.89 1.58
CA VAL A 109 8.20 -9.08 2.51
C VAL A 109 8.75 -9.55 3.83
N ARG A 110 8.38 -8.85 4.90
CA ARG A 110 8.81 -9.15 6.27
C ARG A 110 7.60 -9.54 7.11
N ILE A 111 7.85 -10.28 8.17
CA ILE A 111 6.80 -10.90 8.98
C ILE A 111 7.05 -10.67 10.47
N LYS A 112 5.94 -10.56 11.21
CA LYS A 112 5.97 -10.62 12.67
C LYS A 112 4.74 -11.37 13.18
N MET A 113 4.96 -12.30 14.10
CA MET A 113 3.88 -13.03 14.77
C MET A 113 3.32 -12.19 15.92
N GLY A 114 2.06 -12.38 16.21
CA GLY A 114 1.44 -11.76 17.38
C GLY A 114 0.07 -11.18 17.07
N ALA A 115 -0.43 -10.34 17.98
CA ALA A 115 -1.73 -9.69 17.86
C ALA A 115 -1.76 -8.75 16.67
N PRO A 116 -2.96 -8.50 16.09
CA PRO A 116 -3.10 -7.53 15.01
C PRO A 116 -2.57 -6.14 15.40
N LEU A 117 -2.00 -5.44 14.43
CA LEU A 117 -1.49 -4.09 14.63
C LEU A 117 -2.65 -3.10 14.72
N GLU A 118 -2.53 -2.12 15.60
CA GLU A 118 -3.51 -1.05 15.72
C GLU A 118 -3.26 0.06 14.70
N THR A 119 -1.99 0.34 14.41
CA THR A 119 -1.59 1.40 13.49
C THR A 119 -0.63 0.87 12.44
N PRO A 120 -0.64 1.47 11.22
CA PRO A 120 0.36 1.14 10.21
C PRO A 120 1.78 1.44 10.67
N LEU A 121 2.73 0.67 10.16
CA LEU A 121 4.14 0.82 10.49
C LEU A 121 4.78 2.00 9.78
N THR A 122 5.90 2.47 10.33
CA THR A 122 6.82 3.34 9.61
C THR A 122 7.83 2.48 8.83
N VAL A 123 8.57 3.10 7.90
CA VAL A 123 9.65 2.41 7.17
C VAL A 123 10.67 1.84 8.14
N ALA A 124 11.09 2.63 9.14
CA ALA A 124 12.08 2.20 10.13
C ALA A 124 11.60 0.98 10.92
N GLN A 125 10.33 0.97 11.33
CA GLN A 125 9.75 -0.15 12.05
C GLN A 125 9.73 -1.43 11.19
N CYS A 126 9.31 -1.31 9.93
CA CYS A 126 9.27 -2.46 9.02
C CYS A 126 10.67 -3.06 8.82
N ARG A 127 11.69 -2.23 8.70
CA ARG A 127 13.06 -2.71 8.49
C ARG A 127 13.60 -3.54 9.65
N THR A 128 13.01 -3.44 10.83
CA THR A 128 13.39 -4.26 11.99
C THR A 128 12.76 -5.65 11.97
N TRP A 129 11.76 -5.87 11.12
CA TRP A 129 11.07 -7.14 11.04
C TRP A 129 11.86 -8.16 10.22
N LYS A 130 11.60 -9.44 10.47
CA LYS A 130 12.30 -10.55 9.84
C LYS A 130 11.77 -10.81 8.43
N PRO A 131 12.65 -10.96 7.41
CA PRO A 131 12.18 -11.41 6.09
C PRO A 131 11.53 -12.78 6.16
N ILE A 132 10.51 -13.00 5.32
CA ILE A 132 9.95 -14.33 5.14
C ILE A 132 10.78 -15.06 4.10
N MET A 133 11.57 -15.96 4.50
CA MET A 133 12.35 -16.74 3.55
C MET A 133 12.23 -18.19 3.86
#